data_387b6b1b42b6d2c87e363f5d8f0604f7
#
_entry.id   387b6b1b42b6d2c87e363f5d8f0604f7
#
_cell.length_a   1.000
_cell.length_b   1.000
_cell.length_c   1.000
_cell.angle_alpha   90.00
_cell.angle_beta   90.00
_cell.angle_gamma   90.00
#
_symmetry.space_group_name_H-M   'P 1'
#
loop_
_entity.id
_entity.type
_entity.pdbx_description
1 polymer ?
#
loop_
_entity_poly.entity_id
_entity_poly.type
_entity_poly.pdbx_seq_one_letter_code
_entity_poly.pdbx_strand_id
1 'polypeptide(L)'
;MDVCAYAAHMAALIGAHIIKVKPPTDAMFLDAAAKVYVSQNIPTHDLTSRISHVVQSCFAGRRIVVFSGGEAKDLDGIYNEARAIRDGGGNGSIIGRNTFQRPREDALEMLNNIIKIYQGKF
;
A
#
# COMPACT_ATOMS: atom_id res chain seq x y z
N MET A 1 -2.27 8.31 7.93
CA MET A 1 -3.26 7.40 7.36
C MET A 1 -4.43 8.13 6.69
N ASP A 2 -5.11 9.00 7.40
CA ASP A 2 -6.28 9.76 6.92
C ASP A 2 -6.05 10.57 5.64
N VAL A 3 -4.97 11.35 5.58
CA VAL A 3 -4.61 12.15 4.40
C VAL A 3 -4.35 11.26 3.17
N CYS A 4 -3.73 10.09 3.35
CA CYS A 4 -3.50 9.14 2.27
C CYS A 4 -4.83 8.59 1.71
N ALA A 5 -5.72 8.16 2.59
CA ALA A 5 -7.05 7.66 2.22
C ALA A 5 -7.90 8.76 1.56
N TYR A 6 -7.84 9.98 2.09
CA TYR A 6 -8.56 11.13 1.54
C TYR A 6 -8.08 11.49 0.13
N ALA A 7 -6.76 11.56 -0.07
CA ALA A 7 -6.18 11.84 -1.38
C ALA A 7 -6.52 10.75 -2.40
N ALA A 8 -6.45 9.48 -2.01
CA ALA A 8 -6.83 8.36 -2.86
C ALA A 8 -8.31 8.41 -3.25
N HIS A 9 -9.18 8.74 -2.30
CA HIS A 9 -10.62 8.93 -2.57
C HIS A 9 -10.88 10.08 -3.55
N MET A 10 -10.22 11.23 -3.37
CA MET A 10 -10.32 12.34 -4.32
C MET A 10 -9.86 11.96 -5.73
N ALA A 11 -8.76 11.21 -5.85
CA ALA A 11 -8.31 10.70 -7.15
C ALA A 11 -9.36 9.80 -7.81
N ALA A 12 -10.02 8.94 -7.04
CA ALA A 12 -11.12 8.12 -7.52
C ALA A 12 -12.33 8.96 -7.98
N LEU A 13 -12.68 10.01 -7.21
CA LEU A 13 -13.79 10.92 -7.53
C LEU A 13 -13.59 11.68 -8.85
N ILE A 14 -12.37 12.09 -9.15
CA ILE A 14 -12.05 12.79 -10.41
C ILE A 14 -11.82 11.82 -11.60
N GLY A 15 -12.06 10.54 -11.42
CA GLY A 15 -12.10 9.55 -12.51
C GLY A 15 -10.83 8.73 -12.70
N ALA A 16 -9.85 8.76 -11.80
CA ALA A 16 -8.67 7.91 -11.90
C ALA A 16 -9.04 6.43 -11.81
N HIS A 17 -8.57 5.62 -12.76
CA HIS A 17 -8.75 4.16 -12.77
C HIS A 17 -7.66 3.44 -12.00
N ILE A 18 -6.44 3.98 -12.04
CA ILE A 18 -5.27 3.47 -11.32
C ILE A 18 -4.79 4.58 -10.39
N ILE A 19 -4.72 4.28 -9.12
CA ILE A 19 -4.35 5.22 -8.06
C ILE A 19 -3.08 4.72 -7.39
N LYS A 20 -2.03 5.55 -7.43
CA LYS A 20 -0.76 5.25 -6.79
C LYS A 20 -0.63 6.04 -5.51
N VAL A 21 -0.37 5.35 -4.41
CA VAL A 21 -0.13 5.96 -3.08
C VAL A 21 1.12 5.40 -2.44
N LYS A 22 1.61 6.07 -1.41
CA LYS A 22 2.60 5.47 -0.49
C LYS A 22 1.88 4.55 0.50
N PRO A 23 2.56 3.49 1.01
CA PRO A 23 2.05 2.76 2.15
C PRO A 23 1.75 3.72 3.30
N PRO A 24 0.52 3.71 3.84
CA PRO A 24 0.12 4.69 4.85
C PRO A 24 0.76 4.37 6.21
N THR A 25 1.17 5.41 6.92
CA THR A 25 1.57 5.31 8.33
C THR A 25 0.33 5.33 9.23
N ASP A 26 0.51 5.04 10.52
CA ASP A 26 -0.54 5.11 11.54
C ASP A 26 -0.87 6.56 11.98
N ALA A 27 -0.01 7.51 11.60
CA ALA A 27 -0.20 8.91 11.95
C ALA A 27 -1.50 9.49 11.37
N MET A 28 -2.26 10.15 12.21
CA MET A 28 -3.45 10.91 11.85
C MET A 28 -3.10 12.40 11.80
N PHE A 29 -3.46 13.06 10.73
CA PHE A 29 -3.20 14.48 10.53
C PHE A 29 -4.37 15.36 11.00
N LEU A 30 -5.60 14.89 10.79
CA LEU A 30 -6.81 15.63 11.15
C LEU A 30 -7.42 15.09 12.44
N ASP A 31 -7.55 15.94 13.47
CA ASP A 31 -8.19 15.57 14.74
C ASP A 31 -9.63 15.05 14.56
N ALA A 32 -10.38 15.65 13.63
CA ALA A 32 -11.72 15.20 13.33
C ALA A 32 -11.75 13.78 12.74
N ALA A 33 -10.80 13.46 11.87
CA ALA A 33 -10.64 12.11 11.32
C ALA A 33 -10.25 11.13 12.42
N ALA A 34 -9.27 11.45 13.26
CA ALA A 34 -8.83 10.60 14.37
C ALA A 34 -9.99 10.20 15.28
N LYS A 35 -10.88 11.15 15.62
CA LYS A 35 -12.09 10.87 16.41
C LYS A 35 -13.03 9.88 15.71
N VAL A 36 -13.21 10.02 14.40
CA VAL A 36 -14.05 9.10 13.61
C VAL A 36 -13.44 7.70 13.56
N TYR A 37 -12.11 7.60 13.32
CA TYR A 37 -11.43 6.30 13.29
C TYR A 37 -11.60 5.55 14.61
N VAL A 38 -11.47 6.25 15.75
CA VAL A 38 -11.70 5.66 17.08
C VAL A 38 -13.17 5.26 17.28
N SER A 39 -14.11 6.15 17.00
CA SER A 39 -15.55 5.90 17.24
C SER A 39 -16.11 4.80 16.33
N GLN A 40 -15.56 4.62 15.14
CA GLN A 40 -15.96 3.59 14.19
C GLN A 40 -15.11 2.31 14.28
N ASN A 41 -14.18 2.24 15.23
CA ASN A 41 -13.27 1.12 15.42
C ASN A 41 -12.49 0.76 14.13
N ILE A 42 -12.04 1.76 13.36
CA ILE A 42 -11.26 1.55 12.15
C ILE A 42 -9.85 1.12 12.54
N PRO A 43 -9.37 -0.08 12.13
CA PRO A 43 -8.06 -0.57 12.51
C PRO A 43 -6.93 0.28 11.89
N THR A 44 -5.95 0.65 12.71
CA THR A 44 -4.80 1.48 12.28
C THR A 44 -3.45 0.88 12.68
N HIS A 45 -3.47 -0.20 13.48
CA HIS A 45 -2.28 -0.71 14.16
C HIS A 45 -1.28 -1.42 13.24
N ASP A 46 -1.75 -2.09 12.18
CA ASP A 46 -0.89 -2.81 11.24
C ASP A 46 -1.02 -2.27 9.81
N LEU A 47 0.00 -2.54 8.99
CA LEU A 47 0.05 -2.03 7.63
C LEU A 47 -1.06 -2.62 6.75
N THR A 48 -1.40 -3.89 6.93
CA THR A 48 -2.46 -4.57 6.17
C THR A 48 -3.80 -3.88 6.36
N SER A 49 -4.17 -3.58 7.60
CA SER A 49 -5.40 -2.86 7.94
C SER A 49 -5.42 -1.45 7.34
N ARG A 50 -4.30 -0.73 7.41
CA ARG A 50 -4.20 0.62 6.82
C ARG A 50 -4.31 0.59 5.30
N ILE A 51 -3.72 -0.40 4.64
CA ILE A 51 -3.86 -0.60 3.19
C ILE A 51 -5.30 -0.92 2.82
N SER A 52 -5.94 -1.82 3.54
CA SER A 52 -7.36 -2.17 3.34
C SER A 52 -8.26 -0.95 3.43
N HIS A 53 -8.01 -0.06 4.39
CA HIS A 53 -8.76 1.19 4.52
C HIS A 53 -8.57 2.12 3.30
N VAL A 54 -7.35 2.27 2.79
CA VAL A 54 -7.08 3.06 1.58
C VAL A 54 -7.76 2.45 0.35
N VAL A 55 -7.70 1.14 0.20
CA VAL A 55 -8.38 0.42 -0.90
C VAL A 55 -9.89 0.63 -0.82
N GLN A 56 -10.47 0.52 0.38
CA GLN A 56 -11.89 0.80 0.60
C GLN A 56 -12.26 2.24 0.22
N SER A 57 -11.40 3.20 0.50
CA SER A 57 -11.62 4.61 0.12
C SER A 57 -11.68 4.83 -1.40
N CYS A 58 -11.16 3.91 -2.19
CA CYS A 58 -11.19 3.93 -3.64
C CYS A 58 -12.40 3.16 -4.19
N PHE A 59 -13.59 3.59 -3.78
CA PHE A 59 -14.89 3.00 -4.14
C PHE A 59 -15.00 1.53 -3.78
N ALA A 60 -14.61 1.18 -2.55
CA ALA A 60 -14.64 -0.19 -2.02
C ALA A 60 -13.86 -1.18 -2.92
N GLY A 61 -12.66 -0.79 -3.35
CA GLY A 61 -11.80 -1.61 -4.19
C GLY A 61 -12.17 -1.67 -5.67
N ARG A 62 -13.09 -0.83 -6.13
CA ARG A 62 -13.46 -0.76 -7.56
C ARG A 62 -12.49 0.05 -8.41
N ARG A 63 -11.40 0.50 -7.82
CA ARG A 63 -10.27 1.12 -8.54
C ARG A 63 -9.01 0.31 -8.26
N ILE A 64 -8.09 0.32 -9.22
CA ILE A 64 -6.78 -0.30 -9.06
C ILE A 64 -5.95 0.59 -8.14
N VAL A 65 -5.54 0.07 -6.99
CA VAL A 65 -4.70 0.80 -6.03
C VAL A 65 -3.34 0.12 -5.96
N VAL A 66 -2.30 0.86 -6.33
CA VAL A 66 -0.92 0.38 -6.29
C VAL A 66 -0.09 1.22 -5.31
N PHE A 67 0.90 0.58 -4.69
CA PHE A 67 1.68 1.20 -3.64
C PHE A 67 3.13 1.39 -4.07
N SER A 68 3.68 2.57 -3.79
CA SER A 68 5.09 2.85 -4.08
C SER A 68 6.00 2.28 -3.01
N GLY A 69 7.20 1.81 -3.39
CA GLY A 69 8.12 1.13 -2.49
C GLY A 69 8.84 2.01 -1.44
N GLY A 70 8.66 3.31 -1.43
CA GLY A 70 9.21 4.21 -0.39
C GLY A 70 10.75 4.23 -0.33
N GLU A 71 11.29 4.22 0.90
CA GLU A 71 12.72 4.25 1.19
C GLU A 71 13.41 2.91 0.89
N ALA A 72 14.75 2.92 0.84
CA ALA A 72 15.52 1.69 0.69
C ALA A 72 15.31 0.79 1.92
N LYS A 73 14.99 -0.47 1.64
CA LYS A 73 14.73 -1.51 2.65
C LYS A 73 15.57 -2.74 2.37
N ASP A 74 15.76 -3.56 3.39
CA ASP A 74 16.24 -4.92 3.21
C ASP A 74 15.19 -5.79 2.48
N LEU A 75 15.57 -6.99 2.08
CA LEU A 75 14.69 -7.90 1.34
C LEU A 75 13.45 -8.29 2.14
N ASP A 76 13.64 -8.57 3.43
CA ASP A 76 12.52 -8.96 4.30
C ASP A 76 11.51 -7.85 4.47
N GLY A 77 11.97 -6.60 4.61
CA GLY A 77 11.11 -5.43 4.66
C GLY A 77 10.30 -5.24 3.38
N ILE A 78 10.92 -5.47 2.21
CA ILE A 78 10.25 -5.40 0.90
C ILE A 78 9.19 -6.50 0.78
N TYR A 79 9.52 -7.74 1.15
CA TYR A 79 8.59 -8.86 1.06
C TYR A 79 7.44 -8.74 2.05
N ASN A 80 7.69 -8.29 3.27
CA ASN A 80 6.65 -8.05 4.27
C ASN A 80 5.68 -6.93 3.83
N GLU A 81 6.20 -5.87 3.22
CA GLU A 81 5.37 -4.82 2.65
C GLU A 81 4.52 -5.35 1.48
N ALA A 82 5.10 -6.15 0.58
CA ALA A 82 4.36 -6.77 -0.53
C ALA A 82 3.24 -7.70 -0.03
N ARG A 83 3.51 -8.48 1.03
CA ARG A 83 2.48 -9.32 1.68
C ARG A 83 1.36 -8.46 2.27
N ALA A 84 1.71 -7.41 3.01
CA ALA A 84 0.73 -6.51 3.60
C ALA A 84 -0.15 -5.82 2.54
N ILE A 85 0.45 -5.43 1.39
CA ILE A 85 -0.29 -4.86 0.26
C ILE A 85 -1.27 -5.88 -0.32
N ARG A 86 -0.81 -7.10 -0.58
CA ARG A 86 -1.67 -8.20 -1.08
C ARG A 86 -2.82 -8.47 -0.12
N ASP A 87 -2.50 -8.67 1.16
CA ASP A 87 -3.46 -9.08 2.19
C ASP A 87 -4.47 -7.96 2.53
N GLY A 88 -4.05 -6.70 2.37
CA GLY A 88 -4.92 -5.53 2.47
C GLY A 88 -5.76 -5.24 1.21
N GLY A 89 -5.67 -6.07 0.18
CA GLY A 89 -6.44 -5.93 -1.05
C GLY A 89 -5.86 -4.95 -2.08
N GLY A 90 -4.60 -4.52 -1.91
CA GLY A 90 -3.89 -3.72 -2.90
C GLY A 90 -3.57 -4.52 -4.16
N ASN A 91 -3.50 -3.84 -5.29
CA ASN A 91 -3.36 -4.48 -6.60
C ASN A 91 -1.91 -4.64 -7.05
N GLY A 92 -0.95 -4.12 -6.30
CA GLY A 92 0.47 -4.28 -6.63
C GLY A 92 1.38 -3.20 -6.07
N SER A 93 2.67 -3.35 -6.38
CA SER A 93 3.74 -2.44 -5.97
C SER A 93 4.44 -1.81 -7.16
N ILE A 94 4.79 -0.54 -7.06
CA ILE A 94 5.67 0.15 -8.01
C ILE A 94 7.01 0.35 -7.31
N ILE A 95 8.02 -0.43 -7.70
CA ILE A 95 9.31 -0.48 -7.03
C ILE A 95 10.38 0.10 -7.96
N GLY A 96 11.08 1.11 -7.49
CA GLY A 96 12.16 1.77 -8.23
C GLY A 96 13.53 1.47 -7.62
N ARG A 97 14.01 2.35 -6.76
CA ARG A 97 15.37 2.31 -6.17
C ARG A 97 15.69 0.96 -5.51
N ASN A 98 14.75 0.37 -4.84
CA ASN A 98 14.92 -0.95 -4.23
C ASN A 98 15.20 -2.08 -5.26
N THR A 99 14.97 -1.83 -6.54
CA THR A 99 15.29 -2.75 -7.64
C THR A 99 16.58 -2.33 -8.36
N PHE A 100 16.59 -1.16 -8.99
CA PHE A 100 17.68 -0.80 -9.92
C PHE A 100 19.00 -0.41 -9.23
N GLN A 101 19.01 -0.24 -7.91
CA GLN A 101 20.23 -0.03 -7.12
C GLN A 101 20.90 -1.34 -6.66
N ARG A 102 20.27 -2.49 -6.93
CA ARG A 102 20.83 -3.82 -6.64
C ARG A 102 21.59 -4.39 -7.84
N PRO A 103 22.53 -5.33 -7.60
CA PRO A 103 23.04 -6.16 -8.68
C PRO A 103 21.89 -6.79 -9.48
N ARG A 104 22.08 -6.95 -10.79
CA ARG A 104 21.00 -7.39 -11.69
C ARG A 104 20.35 -8.70 -11.28
N GLU A 105 21.15 -9.69 -10.89
CA GLU A 105 20.65 -11.01 -10.49
C GLU A 105 19.78 -10.92 -9.21
N ASP A 106 20.25 -10.18 -8.21
CA ASP A 106 19.51 -9.96 -6.95
C ASP A 106 18.19 -9.20 -7.21
N ALA A 107 18.21 -8.24 -8.11
CA ALA A 107 17.02 -7.49 -8.51
C ALA A 107 15.98 -8.38 -9.20
N LEU A 108 16.41 -9.26 -10.10
CA LEU A 108 15.54 -10.20 -10.80
C LEU A 108 14.95 -11.23 -9.85
N GLU A 109 15.75 -11.77 -8.93
CA GLU A 109 15.27 -12.69 -7.91
C GLU A 109 14.23 -12.03 -7.01
N MET A 110 14.54 -10.83 -6.52
CA MET A 110 13.60 -10.05 -5.70
C MET A 110 12.26 -9.82 -6.41
N LEU A 111 12.29 -9.37 -7.67
CA LEU A 111 11.07 -9.13 -8.44
C LEU A 111 10.27 -10.42 -8.66
N ASN A 112 10.95 -11.54 -8.96
CA ASN A 112 10.29 -12.84 -9.10
C ASN A 112 9.61 -13.27 -7.79
N ASN A 113 10.26 -13.06 -6.64
CA ASN A 113 9.67 -13.36 -5.34
C ASN A 113 8.47 -12.46 -5.02
N ILE A 114 8.51 -11.19 -5.38
CA ILE A 114 7.36 -10.27 -5.25
C ILE A 114 6.18 -10.76 -6.11
N ILE A 115 6.42 -11.19 -7.34
CA ILE A 115 5.38 -11.78 -8.19
C ILE A 115 4.78 -13.02 -7.52
N LYS A 116 5.61 -13.90 -6.97
CA LYS A 116 5.13 -15.08 -6.22
C LYS A 116 4.32 -14.70 -4.99
N ILE A 117 4.72 -13.64 -4.26
CA ILE A 117 3.93 -13.11 -3.13
C ILE A 117 2.52 -12.75 -3.59
N TYR A 118 2.38 -11.96 -4.66
CA TYR A 118 1.06 -11.58 -5.18
C TYR A 118 0.26 -12.75 -5.72
N GLN A 119 0.93 -13.84 -6.12
CA GLN A 119 0.27 -15.10 -6.50
C GLN A 119 -0.06 -16.02 -5.31
N GLY A 120 0.31 -15.64 -4.08
CA GLY A 120 0.15 -16.48 -2.90
C GLY A 120 1.09 -17.69 -2.82
N LYS A 121 2.24 -17.64 -3.52
CA LYS A 121 3.19 -18.76 -3.66
C LYS A 121 4.50 -18.58 -2.90
N PHE A 122 4.65 -17.48 -2.15
CA PHE A 122 5.91 -17.17 -1.43
C PHE A 122 5.60 -16.55 -0.05
#